data_f4f440f7430a644313a9b2c4c10b6a9b
#
_entry.id   f4f440f7430a644313a9b2c4c10b6a9b
#
_cell.length_a   1.000
_cell.length_b   1.000
_cell.length_c   1.000
_cell.angle_alpha   90.00
_cell.angle_beta   90.00
_cell.angle_gamma   90.00
#
_symmetry.space_group_name_H-M   'P 1'
#
loop_
_entity.id
_entity.type
_entity.pdbx_description
1 polymer ?
#
loop_
_entity_poly.entity_id
_entity_poly.type
_entity_poly.pdbx_seq_one_letter_code
_entity_poly.pdbx_strand_id
1 'polypeptide(L)'
;IDIDDEITRSYDLDWAKTPGSTLFYIKKKLEAAGYNVTFNLYNSANFGSPQIRERVVITCTKSPNPVPYLRPTHSNEEVFGLERWRTFRDAVAGLDPARCDHIDFSEKRLKYIKMLKPGENWRNLPKELQPEAMGNSYHLGGGKTGFYRRLDWDSPSPTVVTHPAMPATELAHPTENRPL
;
A
#
# COMPACT_ATOMS: atom_id res chain seq x y z
N ILE A 1 17.79 -15.21 5.91
CA ILE A 1 18.34 -14.90 7.23
C ILE A 1 19.41 -15.92 7.49
N ASP A 2 20.64 -15.48 7.48
CA ASP A 2 21.81 -16.32 7.81
C ASP A 2 22.21 -15.96 9.26
N ILE A 3 21.44 -16.47 10.22
CA ILE A 3 21.68 -16.23 11.63
C ILE A 3 21.86 -17.59 12.29
N ASP A 4 23.10 -17.91 12.62
CA ASP A 4 23.45 -19.10 13.37
C ASP A 4 23.28 -18.83 14.88
N ASP A 5 22.07 -19.04 15.38
CA ASP A 5 21.77 -18.94 16.80
C ASP A 5 20.93 -20.14 17.31
N GLU A 6 20.71 -20.17 18.60
CA GLU A 6 19.98 -21.26 19.26
C GLU A 6 18.55 -21.42 18.68
N ILE A 7 17.90 -20.33 18.30
CA ILE A 7 16.54 -20.36 17.75
C ILE A 7 16.55 -21.00 16.36
N THR A 8 17.48 -20.60 15.48
CA THR A 8 17.55 -21.14 14.12
C THR A 8 17.91 -22.62 14.12
N ARG A 9 18.75 -23.08 15.06
CA ARG A 9 19.13 -24.46 15.20
C ARG A 9 18.04 -25.36 15.81
N SER A 10 17.13 -24.78 16.58
CA SER A 10 16.07 -25.57 17.24
C SER A 10 14.91 -25.95 16.31
N TYR A 11 14.88 -25.47 15.09
CA TYR A 11 13.85 -25.76 14.09
C TYR A 11 14.49 -26.29 12.82
N ASP A 12 13.99 -27.40 12.30
CA ASP A 12 14.40 -27.97 11.01
C ASP A 12 13.72 -27.20 9.85
N LEU A 13 14.17 -25.96 9.60
CA LEU A 13 13.62 -25.07 8.60
C LEU A 13 14.73 -24.52 7.69
N ASP A 14 14.49 -24.55 6.38
CA ASP A 14 15.27 -23.75 5.44
C ASP A 14 14.82 -22.27 5.56
N TRP A 15 15.45 -21.54 6.46
CA TRP A 15 15.12 -20.16 6.81
C TRP A 15 15.17 -19.21 5.60
N ALA A 16 16.04 -19.50 4.62
CA ALA A 16 16.18 -18.66 3.44
C ALA A 16 15.02 -18.85 2.46
N LYS A 17 14.43 -20.04 2.41
CA LYS A 17 13.39 -20.40 1.43
C LYS A 17 11.98 -20.48 2.01
N THR A 18 11.85 -20.60 3.34
CA THR A 18 10.54 -20.73 3.96
C THR A 18 9.82 -19.41 4.06
N PRO A 19 8.67 -19.21 3.38
CA PRO A 19 7.89 -17.98 3.50
C PRO A 19 7.47 -17.73 4.95
N GLY A 20 7.65 -16.50 5.42
CA GLY A 20 7.31 -16.10 6.79
C GLY A 20 8.37 -16.42 7.85
N SER A 21 9.48 -17.08 7.50
CA SER A 21 10.56 -17.43 8.43
C SER A 21 11.08 -16.21 9.21
N THR A 22 11.25 -15.08 8.57
CA THR A 22 11.70 -13.84 9.24
C THR A 22 10.74 -13.42 10.35
N LEU A 23 9.44 -13.43 10.09
CA LEU A 23 8.44 -13.07 11.10
C LEU A 23 8.41 -14.09 12.24
N PHE A 24 8.52 -15.38 11.90
CA PHE A 24 8.60 -16.45 12.89
C PHE A 24 9.85 -16.30 13.78
N TYR A 25 11.01 -16.00 13.19
CA TYR A 25 12.25 -15.77 13.91
C TYR A 25 12.11 -14.57 14.89
N ILE A 26 11.61 -13.44 14.40
CA ILE A 26 11.36 -12.25 15.24
C ILE A 26 10.44 -12.61 16.42
N LYS A 27 9.34 -13.32 16.13
CA LYS A 27 8.40 -13.78 17.17
C LYS A 27 9.12 -14.62 18.22
N LYS A 28 9.92 -15.61 17.83
CA LYS A 28 10.65 -16.47 18.77
C LYS A 28 11.68 -15.72 19.61
N LYS A 29 12.38 -14.76 19.02
CA LYS A 29 13.31 -13.87 19.77
C LYS A 29 12.59 -13.07 20.85
N LEU A 30 11.43 -12.52 20.52
CA LEU A 30 10.62 -11.73 21.45
C LEU A 30 10.03 -12.62 22.57
N GLU A 31 9.54 -13.80 22.22
CA GLU A 31 9.05 -14.78 23.21
C GLU A 31 10.16 -15.22 24.17
N ALA A 32 11.36 -15.51 23.67
CA ALA A 32 12.52 -15.84 24.49
C ALA A 32 12.96 -14.70 25.42
N ALA A 33 12.69 -13.44 25.04
CA ALA A 33 12.89 -12.26 25.87
C ALA A 33 11.75 -12.00 26.87
N GLY A 34 10.79 -12.91 27.00
CA GLY A 34 9.69 -12.86 27.96
C GLY A 34 8.49 -12.02 27.53
N TYR A 35 8.32 -11.80 26.23
CA TYR A 35 7.14 -11.08 25.72
C TYR A 35 6.05 -12.05 25.24
N ASN A 36 4.81 -11.71 25.53
CA ASN A 36 3.66 -12.20 24.79
C ASN A 36 3.56 -11.43 23.48
N VAL A 37 3.52 -12.14 22.35
CA VAL A 37 3.60 -11.56 21.00
C VAL A 37 2.33 -11.88 20.22
N THR A 38 1.66 -10.84 19.75
CA THR A 38 0.58 -10.95 18.75
C THR A 38 1.01 -10.23 17.48
N PHE A 39 0.62 -10.76 16.32
CA PHE A 39 0.82 -10.06 15.06
C PHE A 39 -0.35 -10.31 14.12
N ASN A 40 -0.62 -9.32 13.27
CA ASN A 40 -1.64 -9.44 12.23
C ASN A 40 -1.31 -8.49 11.09
N LEU A 41 -1.88 -8.80 9.91
CA LEU A 41 -1.89 -7.91 8.76
C LEU A 41 -3.08 -6.97 8.88
N TYR A 42 -2.81 -5.66 8.98
CA TYR A 42 -3.83 -4.64 9.04
C TYR A 42 -3.81 -3.77 7.78
N ASN A 43 -4.99 -3.48 7.26
CA ASN A 43 -5.18 -2.48 6.22
C ASN A 43 -5.73 -1.19 6.84
N SER A 44 -5.04 -0.07 6.64
CA SER A 44 -5.43 1.21 7.22
C SER A 44 -6.86 1.65 6.82
N ALA A 45 -7.34 1.25 5.64
CA ALA A 45 -8.70 1.54 5.20
C ALA A 45 -9.76 0.91 6.14
N ASN A 46 -9.47 -0.25 6.74
CA ASN A 46 -10.34 -0.90 7.71
C ASN A 46 -10.50 -0.13 9.03
N PHE A 47 -9.70 0.93 9.21
CA PHE A 47 -9.70 1.79 10.41
C PHE A 47 -10.00 3.25 10.09
N GLY A 48 -10.65 3.50 8.94
CA GLY A 48 -11.13 4.82 8.54
C GLY A 48 -10.11 5.72 7.85
N SER A 49 -8.92 5.22 7.51
CA SER A 49 -8.01 5.94 6.64
C SER A 49 -8.52 5.89 5.19
N PRO A 50 -8.52 7.01 4.45
CA PRO A 50 -8.87 7.02 3.02
C PRO A 50 -7.73 6.47 2.15
N GLN A 51 -7.00 5.48 2.65
CA GLN A 51 -5.83 4.89 2.01
C GLN A 51 -5.77 3.39 2.23
N ILE A 52 -5.54 2.63 1.18
CA ILE A 52 -5.20 1.21 1.25
C ILE A 52 -3.71 1.10 1.56
N ARG A 53 -3.42 0.65 2.77
CA ARG A 53 -2.04 0.43 3.24
C ARG A 53 -1.99 -0.76 4.18
N GLU A 54 -1.52 -1.86 3.65
CA GLU A 54 -1.35 -3.09 4.43
C GLU A 54 0.00 -3.11 5.14
N ARG A 55 -0.02 -3.43 6.43
CA ARG A 55 1.17 -3.54 7.27
C ARG A 55 1.01 -4.69 8.25
N VAL A 56 2.04 -5.49 8.37
CA VAL A 56 2.17 -6.41 9.51
C VAL A 56 2.52 -5.57 10.74
N VAL A 57 1.66 -5.63 11.74
CA VAL A 57 1.88 -4.99 13.04
C VAL A 57 2.16 -6.07 14.06
N ILE A 58 3.29 -5.97 14.74
CA ILE A 58 3.69 -6.86 15.82
C ILE A 58 3.51 -6.10 17.12
N THR A 59 2.73 -6.65 18.04
CA THR A 59 2.49 -6.07 19.35
C THR A 59 3.06 -6.99 20.42
N CYS A 60 3.84 -6.42 21.33
CA CYS A 60 4.53 -7.17 22.38
C CYS A 60 4.19 -6.60 23.74
N THR A 61 3.95 -7.46 24.71
CA THR A 61 3.71 -7.07 26.10
C THR A 61 4.39 -8.03 27.06
N LYS A 62 4.84 -7.51 28.21
CA LYS A 62 5.28 -8.33 29.34
C LYS A 62 4.12 -8.68 30.31
N SER A 63 2.91 -8.20 30.02
CA SER A 63 1.71 -8.65 30.73
C SER A 63 1.49 -10.14 30.50
N PRO A 64 0.93 -10.87 31.47
CA PRO A 64 0.53 -12.27 31.29
C PRO A 64 -0.53 -12.46 30.20
N ASN A 65 -1.30 -11.40 29.90
CA ASN A 65 -2.32 -11.44 28.86
C ASN A 65 -1.76 -10.86 27.56
N PRO A 66 -1.91 -11.56 26.43
CA PRO A 66 -1.54 -11.02 25.11
C PRO A 66 -2.40 -9.80 24.76
N VAL A 67 -1.83 -8.91 23.94
CA VAL A 67 -2.60 -7.78 23.39
C VAL A 67 -3.63 -8.31 22.40
N PRO A 68 -4.92 -7.96 22.54
CA PRO A 68 -5.95 -8.42 21.60
C PRO A 68 -5.76 -7.82 20.21
N TYR A 69 -6.28 -8.50 19.20
CA TYR A 69 -6.32 -7.98 17.84
C TYR A 69 -7.22 -6.76 17.75
N LEU A 70 -6.81 -5.78 16.95
CA LEU A 70 -7.64 -4.61 16.65
C LEU A 70 -8.86 -5.05 15.83
N ARG A 71 -10.02 -4.51 16.19
CA ARG A 71 -11.26 -4.74 15.44
C ARG A 71 -11.42 -3.65 14.40
N PRO A 72 -11.71 -4.00 13.13
CA PRO A 72 -11.99 -3.01 12.11
C PRO A 72 -13.23 -2.19 12.45
N THR A 73 -13.24 -0.94 12.04
CA THR A 73 -14.38 -0.02 12.15
C THR A 73 -15.01 0.25 10.79
N HIS A 74 -14.29 -0.06 9.70
CA HIS A 74 -14.71 0.16 8.31
C HIS A 74 -14.49 -1.09 7.46
N SER A 75 -15.26 -1.21 6.36
CA SER A 75 -15.14 -2.28 5.39
C SER A 75 -15.38 -1.77 3.95
N ASN A 76 -14.80 -2.45 2.96
CA ASN A 76 -15.13 -2.21 1.55
C ASN A 76 -16.48 -2.84 1.14
N GLU A 77 -16.98 -3.73 1.96
CA GLU A 77 -18.27 -4.41 1.76
C GLU A 77 -19.28 -3.91 2.78
N GLU A 78 -20.57 -4.09 2.49
CA GLU A 78 -21.62 -3.81 3.48
C GLU A 78 -21.62 -4.91 4.55
N VAL A 79 -20.99 -4.59 5.67
CA VAL A 79 -20.95 -5.46 6.85
C VAL A 79 -21.69 -4.75 7.98
N PHE A 80 -22.63 -5.45 8.62
CA PHE A 80 -23.41 -4.88 9.71
C PHE A 80 -22.52 -4.31 10.82
N GLY A 81 -22.79 -3.04 11.17
CA GLY A 81 -22.06 -2.33 12.23
C GLY A 81 -20.70 -1.78 11.82
N LEU A 82 -20.28 -1.92 10.56
CA LEU A 82 -19.08 -1.28 10.03
C LEU A 82 -19.46 -0.15 9.06
N GLU A 83 -18.68 0.94 9.12
CA GLU A 83 -18.78 2.00 8.14
C GLU A 83 -18.12 1.57 6.81
N ARG A 84 -18.49 2.20 5.70
CA ARG A 84 -17.77 2.02 4.43
C ARG A 84 -16.38 2.66 4.49
N TRP A 85 -15.45 2.10 3.73
CA TRP A 85 -14.14 2.70 3.54
C TRP A 85 -14.28 4.15 3.07
N ARG A 86 -13.48 5.02 3.65
CA ARG A 86 -13.37 6.41 3.21
C ARG A 86 -12.63 6.48 1.89
N THR A 87 -13.12 7.32 1.01
CA THR A 87 -12.61 7.50 -0.35
C THR A 87 -11.60 8.64 -0.45
N PHE A 88 -10.98 8.79 -1.61
CA PHE A 88 -10.17 9.98 -1.89
C PHE A 88 -11.00 11.26 -1.82
N ARG A 89 -12.26 11.21 -2.28
CA ARG A 89 -13.21 12.33 -2.18
C ARG A 89 -13.40 12.78 -0.73
N ASP A 90 -13.56 11.84 0.18
CA ASP A 90 -13.71 12.14 1.61
C ASP A 90 -12.43 12.76 2.19
N ALA A 91 -11.25 12.31 1.73
CA ALA A 91 -9.97 12.82 2.19
C ALA A 91 -9.74 14.30 1.85
N VAL A 92 -10.23 14.74 0.69
CA VAL A 92 -10.03 16.12 0.20
C VAL A 92 -11.25 17.01 0.39
N ALA A 93 -12.31 16.49 1.00
CA ALA A 93 -13.51 17.27 1.28
C ALA A 93 -13.17 18.49 2.14
N GLY A 94 -13.51 19.67 1.63
CA GLY A 94 -13.25 20.93 2.33
C GLY A 94 -11.85 21.52 2.11
N LEU A 95 -10.97 20.87 1.35
CA LEU A 95 -9.74 21.51 0.90
C LEU A 95 -10.07 22.53 -0.21
N ASP A 96 -9.40 23.69 -0.14
CA ASP A 96 -9.46 24.69 -1.21
C ASP A 96 -8.37 24.35 -2.25
N PRO A 97 -8.74 23.93 -3.48
CA PRO A 97 -7.77 23.58 -4.52
C PRO A 97 -6.78 24.70 -4.84
N ALA A 98 -7.18 25.97 -4.71
CA ALA A 98 -6.32 27.13 -4.98
C ALA A 98 -5.18 27.30 -3.95
N ARG A 99 -5.26 26.57 -2.81
CA ARG A 99 -4.27 26.61 -1.74
C ARG A 99 -3.44 25.32 -1.67
N CYS A 100 -3.56 24.42 -2.66
CA CYS A 100 -2.83 23.18 -2.71
C CYS A 100 -1.66 23.30 -3.68
N ASP A 101 -0.47 23.51 -3.15
CA ASP A 101 0.76 23.48 -3.94
C ASP A 101 1.03 22.08 -4.49
N HIS A 102 1.49 22.00 -5.71
CA HIS A 102 1.85 20.74 -6.36
C HIS A 102 3.03 20.93 -7.31
N ILE A 103 3.70 19.84 -7.63
CA ILE A 103 4.68 19.79 -8.72
C ILE A 103 3.96 19.44 -10.04
N ASP A 104 4.61 19.71 -11.16
CA ASP A 104 4.08 19.33 -12.47
C ASP A 104 4.66 17.99 -12.95
N PHE A 105 3.89 17.28 -13.77
CA PHE A 105 4.41 16.19 -14.56
C PHE A 105 5.29 16.68 -15.70
N SER A 106 6.34 15.93 -16.04
CA SER A 106 7.08 16.17 -17.28
C SER A 106 6.16 16.01 -18.51
N GLU A 107 6.47 16.71 -19.61
CA GLU A 107 5.70 16.64 -20.85
C GLU A 107 5.48 15.22 -21.35
N LYS A 108 6.53 14.37 -21.24
CA LYS A 108 6.43 12.96 -21.59
C LYS A 108 5.32 12.24 -20.78
N ARG A 109 5.17 12.55 -19.52
CA ARG A 109 4.14 11.92 -18.66
C ARG A 109 2.78 12.48 -18.93
N LEU A 110 2.69 13.80 -19.09
CA LEU A 110 1.44 14.48 -19.42
C LEU A 110 0.79 13.92 -20.68
N LYS A 111 1.60 13.54 -21.70
CA LYS A 111 1.11 12.88 -22.93
C LYS A 111 0.19 11.71 -22.61
N TYR A 112 0.57 10.85 -21.66
CA TYR A 112 -0.18 9.63 -21.33
C TYR A 112 -1.23 9.86 -20.25
N ILE A 113 -0.91 10.66 -19.22
CA ILE A 113 -1.87 10.97 -18.15
C ILE A 113 -3.15 11.60 -18.70
N LYS A 114 -3.04 12.47 -19.69
CA LYS A 114 -4.21 13.12 -20.34
C LYS A 114 -5.17 12.13 -21.02
N MET A 115 -4.72 10.93 -21.36
CA MET A 115 -5.53 9.90 -22.01
C MET A 115 -6.31 9.03 -21.02
N LEU A 116 -5.98 9.13 -19.73
CA LEU A 116 -6.51 8.26 -18.69
C LEU A 116 -7.66 8.93 -17.95
N LYS A 117 -8.68 8.15 -17.61
CA LYS A 117 -9.80 8.55 -16.77
C LYS A 117 -9.50 8.26 -15.29
N PRO A 118 -10.31 8.79 -14.35
CA PRO A 118 -10.22 8.41 -12.93
C PRO A 118 -10.22 6.88 -12.75
N GLY A 119 -9.35 6.37 -11.88
CA GLY A 119 -9.18 4.95 -11.61
C GLY A 119 -8.34 4.16 -12.61
N GLU A 120 -7.95 4.77 -13.74
CA GLU A 120 -7.16 4.10 -14.78
C GLU A 120 -5.65 4.20 -14.54
N ASN A 121 -4.91 3.35 -15.25
CA ASN A 121 -3.46 3.34 -15.27
C ASN A 121 -2.94 2.98 -16.68
N TRP A 122 -1.62 2.81 -16.83
CA TRP A 122 -0.98 2.53 -18.11
C TRP A 122 -1.62 1.39 -18.93
N ARG A 123 -2.29 0.43 -18.29
CA ARG A 123 -2.95 -0.69 -18.99
C ARG A 123 -4.19 -0.27 -19.77
N ASN A 124 -4.75 0.88 -19.43
CA ASN A 124 -5.91 1.47 -20.10
C ASN A 124 -5.50 2.34 -21.31
N LEU A 125 -4.20 2.61 -21.47
CA LEU A 125 -3.70 3.26 -22.69
C LEU A 125 -3.91 2.34 -23.92
N PRO A 126 -4.05 2.93 -25.12
CA PRO A 126 -4.00 2.16 -26.38
C PRO A 126 -2.81 1.21 -26.39
N LYS A 127 -3.03 -0.03 -26.82
CA LYS A 127 -2.01 -1.10 -26.74
C LYS A 127 -0.70 -0.74 -27.46
N GLU A 128 -0.81 -0.02 -28.55
CA GLU A 128 0.32 0.48 -29.33
C GLU A 128 1.18 1.50 -28.59
N LEU A 129 0.60 2.22 -27.65
CA LEU A 129 1.31 3.23 -26.84
C LEU A 129 1.90 2.66 -25.53
N GLN A 130 1.42 1.51 -25.08
CA GLN A 130 1.88 0.93 -23.80
C GLN A 130 3.38 0.66 -23.77
N PRO A 131 4.02 0.08 -24.82
CA PRO A 131 5.47 -0.14 -24.84
C PRO A 131 6.26 1.17 -24.78
N GLU A 132 5.81 2.21 -25.50
CA GLU A 132 6.45 3.53 -25.48
C GLU A 132 6.33 4.21 -24.12
N ALA A 133 5.15 4.15 -23.50
CA ALA A 133 4.89 4.73 -22.19
C ALA A 133 5.76 4.06 -21.11
N MET A 134 5.81 2.74 -21.10
CA MET A 134 6.45 1.94 -20.06
C MET A 134 7.96 1.73 -20.30
N GLY A 135 8.44 1.85 -21.52
CA GLY A 135 9.82 1.58 -21.87
C GLY A 135 10.27 0.17 -21.42
N ASN A 136 11.46 0.06 -20.87
CA ASN A 136 12.01 -1.21 -20.39
C ASN A 136 11.12 -1.91 -19.35
N SER A 137 10.32 -1.16 -18.59
CA SER A 137 9.41 -1.74 -17.60
C SER A 137 8.26 -2.53 -18.22
N TYR A 138 7.98 -2.36 -19.51
CA TYR A 138 6.89 -3.08 -20.19
C TYR A 138 7.05 -4.59 -20.13
N HIS A 139 8.29 -5.06 -20.34
CA HIS A 139 8.62 -6.49 -20.40
C HIS A 139 8.96 -7.11 -19.03
N LEU A 140 9.09 -6.29 -17.97
CA LEU A 140 9.39 -6.81 -16.65
C LEU A 140 8.16 -7.50 -16.01
N GLY A 141 8.40 -8.47 -15.14
CA GLY A 141 7.38 -9.11 -14.33
C GLY A 141 6.77 -8.17 -13.28
N GLY A 142 5.75 -8.66 -12.58
CA GLY A 142 5.09 -7.95 -11.47
C GLY A 142 3.84 -7.17 -11.86
N GLY A 143 3.13 -6.64 -10.85
CA GLY A 143 1.84 -5.99 -11.02
C GLY A 143 1.88 -4.67 -11.79
N LYS A 144 2.90 -3.85 -11.57
CA LYS A 144 3.16 -2.56 -12.27
C LYS A 144 1.98 -1.58 -12.33
N THR A 145 0.98 -1.74 -11.48
CA THR A 145 -0.24 -0.90 -11.49
C THR A 145 -0.01 0.55 -11.05
N GLY A 146 1.17 0.85 -10.53
CA GLY A 146 1.55 2.19 -10.09
C GLY A 146 2.02 3.13 -11.21
N PHE A 147 2.28 2.62 -12.43
CA PHE A 147 2.69 3.48 -13.53
C PHE A 147 1.48 4.19 -14.15
N TYR A 148 1.61 5.50 -14.40
CA TYR A 148 0.56 6.34 -15.00
C TYR A 148 -0.80 6.13 -14.31
N ARG A 149 -0.81 6.04 -12.99
CA ARG A 149 -2.03 5.77 -12.22
C ARG A 149 -2.74 7.08 -11.88
N ARG A 150 -3.97 7.21 -12.34
CA ARG A 150 -4.92 8.19 -11.83
C ARG A 150 -5.67 7.64 -10.65
N LEU A 151 -5.86 8.47 -9.63
CA LEU A 151 -6.73 8.14 -8.53
C LEU A 151 -8.19 8.12 -8.99
N ASP A 152 -9.00 7.42 -8.22
CA ASP A 152 -10.45 7.44 -8.33
C ASP A 152 -11.03 8.26 -7.19
N TRP A 153 -12.08 9.03 -7.49
CA TRP A 153 -12.78 9.82 -6.49
C TRP A 153 -13.47 8.96 -5.43
N ASP A 154 -14.01 7.81 -5.84
CA ASP A 154 -14.90 6.99 -5.04
C ASP A 154 -14.22 5.72 -4.51
N SER A 155 -12.88 5.73 -4.52
CA SER A 155 -12.04 4.69 -3.94
C SER A 155 -11.01 5.28 -2.97
N PRO A 156 -10.55 4.50 -1.96
CA PRO A 156 -9.41 4.90 -1.15
C PRO A 156 -8.15 5.06 -2.01
N SER A 157 -7.29 6.00 -1.66
CA SER A 157 -6.00 6.14 -2.31
C SER A 157 -5.14 4.89 -2.10
N PRO A 158 -4.36 4.44 -3.08
CA PRO A 158 -3.24 3.55 -2.82
C PRO A 158 -2.22 4.21 -1.87
N THR A 159 -1.27 3.42 -1.38
CA THR A 159 -0.23 3.94 -0.48
C THR A 159 0.45 5.17 -1.09
N VAL A 160 0.33 6.30 -0.39
CA VAL A 160 1.03 7.55 -0.72
C VAL A 160 2.51 7.37 -0.40
N VAL A 161 3.36 7.78 -1.34
CA VAL A 161 4.83 7.71 -1.23
C VAL A 161 5.42 9.11 -1.10
N THR A 162 6.69 9.18 -0.77
CA THR A 162 7.40 10.44 -0.49
C THR A 162 7.53 11.38 -1.68
N HIS A 163 7.38 10.88 -2.91
CA HIS A 163 7.44 11.69 -4.12
C HIS A 163 6.30 11.31 -5.07
N PRO A 164 5.33 12.20 -5.34
CA PRO A 164 4.11 11.87 -6.04
C PRO A 164 4.29 11.54 -7.53
N ALA A 165 5.40 11.96 -8.13
CA ALA A 165 5.72 11.73 -9.54
C ALA A 165 6.77 10.61 -9.77
N MET A 166 6.94 9.68 -8.81
CA MET A 166 7.80 8.50 -9.05
C MET A 166 7.14 7.55 -10.06
N PRO A 167 7.89 7.09 -11.10
CA PRO A 167 7.30 6.31 -12.20
C PRO A 167 6.49 5.08 -11.80
N ALA A 168 7.02 4.31 -10.84
CA ALA A 168 6.41 3.04 -10.43
C ALA A 168 5.28 3.20 -9.40
N THR A 169 5.09 4.40 -8.87
CA THR A 169 4.14 4.69 -7.78
C THR A 169 3.44 6.03 -7.98
N GLU A 170 3.22 6.41 -9.22
CA GLU A 170 2.51 7.66 -9.56
C GLU A 170 1.12 7.70 -8.96
N LEU A 171 0.77 8.88 -8.46
CA LEU A 171 -0.57 9.23 -8.02
C LEU A 171 -0.96 10.54 -8.71
N ALA A 172 -1.65 10.43 -9.84
CA ALA A 172 -2.21 11.60 -10.51
C ALA A 172 -3.58 11.94 -9.92
N HIS A 173 -3.85 13.24 -9.82
CA HIS A 173 -5.16 13.73 -9.42
C HIS A 173 -6.27 13.13 -10.34
N PRO A 174 -7.45 12.78 -9.81
CA PRO A 174 -8.47 12.08 -10.59
C PRO A 174 -8.86 12.78 -11.89
N THR A 175 -8.98 14.09 -11.87
CA THR A 175 -9.47 14.89 -13.02
C THR A 175 -8.45 15.91 -13.54
N GLU A 176 -7.54 16.39 -12.70
CA GLU A 176 -6.50 17.33 -13.11
C GLU A 176 -5.26 16.60 -13.62
N ASN A 177 -4.51 17.25 -14.51
CA ASN A 177 -3.32 16.64 -15.12
C ASN A 177 -2.06 16.98 -14.33
N ARG A 178 -2.10 16.74 -13.01
CA ARG A 178 -1.02 16.97 -12.06
C ARG A 178 -0.86 15.79 -11.10
N PRO A 179 0.29 15.63 -10.44
CA PRO A 179 0.42 14.78 -9.27
C PRO A 179 -0.46 15.26 -8.09
N LEU A 180 -0.53 14.41 -7.05
CA LEU A 180 -1.09 14.84 -5.76
C LEU A 180 -0.14 15.79 -5.06
#